data_683fff44aba0ba2b7d0db55c54aa8ac4
#
_entry.id   683fff44aba0ba2b7d0db55c54aa8ac4
#
_cell.length_a   1.000
_cell.length_b   1.000
_cell.length_c   1.000
_cell.angle_alpha   90.00
_cell.angle_beta   90.00
_cell.angle_gamma   90.00
#
_symmetry.space_group_name_H-M   'P 1'
#
loop_
_entity.id
_entity.type
_entity.pdbx_description
1 polymer ?
#
loop_
_entity_poly.entity_id
_entity_poly.type
_entity_poly.pdbx_seq_one_letter_code
_entity_poly.pdbx_strand_id
1 'polypeptide(L)'
;AASDVYKRQIITPLPIDEEVSSLSAILLNKDYYDLLKGGQLIIDGVPVLSPLCLIAFKAKAWLDLTEGRLCGEHIDSKNTKKHKNHVFRLAQLVSPNTRMILSDEIKKDMETFLSVMVDENVDLKAIGVQATNKDELISLLHQWYGLRK
;
A
#
# COMPACT_ATOMS: atom_id res chain seq x y z
N ALA A 1 -15.23 5.56 27.38
CA ALA A 1 -14.71 6.84 26.91
C ALA A 1 -14.83 6.96 25.39
N ALA A 2 -14.91 8.19 24.91
CA ALA A 2 -15.07 8.44 23.48
C ALA A 2 -13.91 7.87 22.66
N SER A 3 -12.71 7.87 23.22
CA SER A 3 -11.54 7.31 22.55
C SER A 3 -11.63 5.80 22.37
N ASP A 4 -12.28 5.09 23.26
CA ASP A 4 -12.44 3.64 23.16
C ASP A 4 -13.47 3.28 22.08
N VAL A 5 -14.56 4.02 22.02
CA VAL A 5 -15.58 3.84 21.00
C VAL A 5 -14.97 4.14 19.62
N TYR A 6 -14.19 5.17 19.53
CA TYR A 6 -13.49 5.55 18.33
C TYR A 6 -12.52 4.45 17.86
N LYS A 7 -11.74 3.91 18.77
CA LYS A 7 -10.80 2.83 18.46
C LYS A 7 -11.53 1.60 17.92
N ARG A 8 -12.68 1.26 18.44
CA ARG A 8 -13.45 0.11 17.96
C ARG A 8 -13.98 0.31 16.56
N GLN A 9 -14.28 1.54 16.17
CA GLN A 9 -14.84 1.85 14.86
C GLN A 9 -13.80 1.90 13.76
N ILE A 10 -12.59 2.35 14.09
CA ILE A 10 -11.56 2.66 13.11
C ILE A 10 -10.44 1.64 13.10
N ILE A 11 -10.12 1.07 14.25
CA ILE A 11 -9.01 0.13 14.37
C ILE A 11 -9.55 -1.28 14.34
N THR A 12 -9.45 -1.91 13.17
CA THR A 12 -9.61 -3.34 13.07
C THR A 12 -8.42 -3.96 13.82
N PRO A 13 -8.64 -4.96 14.69
CA PRO A 13 -7.52 -5.63 15.34
C PRO A 13 -6.58 -6.17 14.28
N LEU A 14 -5.39 -5.61 14.22
CA LEU A 14 -4.35 -6.10 13.32
C LEU A 14 -3.57 -7.19 14.04
N PRO A 15 -3.09 -8.23 13.31
CA PRO A 15 -2.10 -9.12 13.88
C PRO A 15 -0.87 -8.30 14.22
N ILE A 16 -0.73 -7.96 15.50
CA ILE A 16 0.23 -6.95 15.96
C ILE A 16 1.66 -7.29 15.55
N ASP A 17 2.00 -8.58 15.53
CA ASP A 17 3.39 -8.99 15.35
C ASP A 17 3.90 -8.82 13.93
N GLU A 18 3.08 -9.06 12.91
CA GLU A 18 3.51 -9.05 11.52
C GLU A 18 3.41 -7.67 10.87
N GLU A 19 2.28 -6.97 11.06
CA GLU A 19 2.10 -5.67 10.41
C GLU A 19 2.89 -4.56 11.08
N VAL A 20 2.97 -4.57 12.40
CA VAL A 20 3.78 -3.59 13.14
C VAL A 20 5.27 -3.78 12.80
N SER A 21 5.72 -5.03 12.72
CA SER A 21 7.10 -5.33 12.36
C SER A 21 7.44 -4.87 10.94
N SER A 22 6.56 -5.15 9.98
CA SER A 22 6.75 -4.70 8.59
C SER A 22 6.77 -3.18 8.48
N LEU A 23 5.82 -2.52 9.13
CA LEU A 23 5.75 -1.06 9.08
C LEU A 23 6.96 -0.44 9.76
N SER A 24 7.36 -0.97 10.92
CA SER A 24 8.53 -0.45 11.64
C SER A 24 9.80 -0.55 10.80
N ALA A 25 9.99 -1.67 10.11
CA ALA A 25 11.14 -1.85 9.23
C ALA A 25 11.13 -0.85 8.08
N ILE A 26 9.96 -0.62 7.47
CA ILE A 26 9.84 0.34 6.39
C ILE A 26 10.14 1.76 6.87
N LEU A 27 9.70 2.11 8.07
CA LEU A 27 9.90 3.46 8.62
C LEU A 27 11.33 3.74 9.06
N LEU A 28 12.22 2.74 9.07
CA LEU A 28 13.66 2.98 9.22
C LEU A 28 14.24 3.65 7.97
N ASN A 29 13.57 3.55 6.84
CA ASN A 29 13.97 4.24 5.62
C ASN A 29 13.46 5.69 5.68
N LYS A 30 14.37 6.65 5.53
CA LYS A 30 14.05 8.06 5.65
C LYS A 30 12.97 8.50 4.63
N ASP A 31 13.06 8.02 3.40
CA ASP A 31 12.14 8.41 2.34
C ASP A 31 10.70 7.99 2.67
N TYR A 32 10.53 6.80 3.20
CA TYR A 32 9.22 6.32 3.61
C TYR A 32 8.71 7.02 4.87
N TYR A 33 9.61 7.36 5.79
CA TYR A 33 9.25 8.15 6.96
C TYR A 33 8.74 9.53 6.56
N ASP A 34 9.44 10.18 5.63
CA ASP A 34 9.03 11.50 5.11
C ASP A 34 7.70 11.39 4.36
N LEU A 35 7.48 10.31 3.62
CA LEU A 35 6.22 10.05 2.95
C LEU A 35 5.07 9.93 3.95
N LEU A 36 5.29 9.22 5.05
CA LEU A 36 4.30 9.10 6.11
C LEU A 36 3.90 10.46 6.64
N LYS A 37 4.88 11.31 6.94
CA LYS A 37 4.62 12.65 7.47
C LYS A 37 3.86 13.53 6.48
N GLY A 38 4.25 13.48 5.21
CA GLY A 38 3.63 14.30 4.18
C GLY A 38 2.27 13.79 3.71
N GLY A 39 2.00 12.51 3.91
CA GLY A 39 0.76 11.88 3.46
C GLY A 39 -0.36 11.86 4.49
N GLN A 40 -0.13 12.43 5.66
CA GLN A 40 -1.16 12.49 6.69
C GLN A 40 -2.21 13.55 6.38
N LEU A 41 -3.46 13.18 6.55
CA LEU A 41 -4.60 14.08 6.48
C LEU A 41 -5.25 14.13 7.85
N ILE A 42 -5.81 15.30 8.21
CA ILE A 42 -6.55 15.43 9.46
C ILE A 42 -8.03 15.46 9.12
N ILE A 43 -8.75 14.45 9.58
CA ILE A 43 -10.20 14.34 9.39
C ILE A 43 -10.84 14.23 10.76
N ASP A 44 -11.67 15.22 11.10
CA ASP A 44 -12.32 15.34 12.41
C ASP A 44 -11.31 15.26 13.57
N GLY A 45 -10.15 15.88 13.41
CA GLY A 45 -9.09 15.90 14.43
C GLY A 45 -8.23 14.64 14.48
N VAL A 46 -8.43 13.70 13.57
CA VAL A 46 -7.73 12.43 13.57
C VAL A 46 -6.77 12.34 12.39
N PRO A 47 -5.49 11.99 12.63
CA PRO A 47 -4.56 11.77 11.52
C PRO A 47 -4.90 10.48 10.77
N VAL A 48 -5.04 10.61 9.44
CA VAL A 48 -5.36 9.50 8.54
C VAL A 48 -4.39 9.57 7.37
N LEU A 49 -3.96 8.43 6.86
CA LEU A 49 -3.12 8.38 5.67
C LEU A 49 -3.99 8.38 4.41
N SER A 50 -3.55 9.13 3.38
CA SER A 50 -4.24 9.13 2.10
C SER A 50 -4.12 7.75 1.44
N PRO A 51 -5.08 7.37 0.57
CA PRO A 51 -4.98 6.10 -0.13
C PRO A 51 -3.70 5.92 -0.93
N LEU A 52 -3.22 6.97 -1.61
CA LEU A 52 -1.96 6.87 -2.36
C LEU A 52 -0.76 6.63 -1.46
N CYS A 53 -0.75 7.24 -0.27
CA CYS A 53 0.30 6.99 0.71
C CYS A 53 0.26 5.54 1.19
N LEU A 54 -0.92 5.04 1.54
CA LEU A 54 -1.08 3.65 1.98
C LEU A 54 -0.68 2.65 0.90
N ILE A 55 -1.01 2.93 -0.36
CA ILE A 55 -0.63 2.07 -1.49
C ILE A 55 0.89 1.93 -1.55
N ALA A 56 1.63 3.03 -1.40
CA ALA A 56 3.09 3.00 -1.42
C ALA A 56 3.64 2.11 -0.31
N PHE A 57 3.10 2.22 0.90
CA PHE A 57 3.51 1.36 2.01
C PHE A 57 3.18 -0.11 1.77
N LYS A 58 1.98 -0.40 1.25
CA LYS A 58 1.59 -1.79 0.97
C LYS A 58 2.43 -2.40 -0.14
N ALA A 59 2.76 -1.63 -1.17
CA ALA A 59 3.65 -2.09 -2.24
C ALA A 59 5.05 -2.41 -1.69
N LYS A 60 5.58 -1.53 -0.84
CA LYS A 60 6.89 -1.77 -0.21
C LYS A 60 6.87 -3.01 0.67
N ALA A 61 5.82 -3.18 1.47
CA ALA A 61 5.67 -4.36 2.31
C ALA A 61 5.66 -5.64 1.46
N TRP A 62 4.95 -5.62 0.34
CA TRP A 62 4.92 -6.76 -0.57
C TRP A 62 6.30 -7.08 -1.13
N LEU A 63 7.04 -6.05 -1.56
CA LEU A 63 8.40 -6.22 -2.08
C LEU A 63 9.34 -6.81 -1.02
N ASP A 64 9.30 -6.28 0.19
CA ASP A 64 10.16 -6.76 1.28
C ASP A 64 9.85 -8.21 1.65
N LEU A 65 8.57 -8.57 1.74
CA LEU A 65 8.17 -9.92 2.05
C LEU A 65 8.55 -10.90 0.94
N THR A 66 8.42 -10.48 -0.32
CA THR A 66 8.78 -11.31 -1.46
C THR A 66 10.29 -11.51 -1.52
N GLU A 67 11.07 -10.45 -1.24
CA GLU A 67 12.51 -10.53 -1.17
C GLU A 67 12.95 -11.47 -0.05
N GLY A 68 12.35 -11.36 1.12
CA GLY A 68 12.65 -12.24 2.24
C GLY A 68 12.38 -13.71 1.91
N ARG A 69 11.29 -13.97 1.18
CA ARG A 69 10.98 -15.34 0.73
C ARG A 69 12.05 -15.86 -0.22
N LEU A 70 12.52 -15.01 -1.14
CA LEU A 70 13.56 -15.39 -2.07
C LEU A 70 14.89 -15.65 -1.35
N CYS A 71 15.12 -14.96 -0.23
CA CYS A 71 16.32 -15.16 0.58
C CYS A 71 16.21 -16.33 1.56
N GLY A 72 15.11 -17.11 1.49
CA GLY A 72 14.93 -18.29 2.31
C GLY A 72 14.26 -18.06 3.66
N GLU A 73 13.81 -16.87 3.94
CA GLU A 73 13.03 -16.58 5.14
C GLU A 73 11.65 -17.23 5.06
N HIS A 74 11.13 -17.67 6.20
CA HIS A 74 9.80 -18.23 6.25
C HIS A 74 8.76 -17.10 6.28
N ILE A 75 8.11 -16.87 5.15
CA ILE A 75 7.11 -15.83 4.99
C ILE A 75 5.75 -16.48 4.72
N ASP A 76 4.73 -16.04 5.45
CA ASP A 76 3.37 -16.50 5.22
C ASP A 76 2.86 -15.93 3.88
N SER A 77 2.51 -16.82 2.96
CA SER A 77 1.98 -16.45 1.65
C SER A 77 0.68 -15.65 1.74
N LYS A 78 -0.10 -15.85 2.80
CA LYS A 78 -1.33 -15.08 3.02
C LYS A 78 -1.05 -13.60 3.24
N ASN A 79 0.00 -13.27 4.00
CA ASN A 79 0.38 -11.89 4.25
C ASN A 79 0.86 -11.20 2.98
N THR A 80 1.66 -11.90 2.18
CA THR A 80 2.11 -11.36 0.90
C THR A 80 0.93 -11.05 0.00
N LYS A 81 0.00 -12.00 -0.14
CA LYS A 81 -1.20 -11.83 -0.94
C LYS A 81 -2.09 -10.69 -0.42
N LYS A 82 -2.19 -10.55 0.90
CA LYS A 82 -2.98 -9.50 1.54
C LYS A 82 -2.49 -8.10 1.13
N HIS A 83 -1.19 -7.86 1.19
CA HIS A 83 -0.64 -6.56 0.82
C HIS A 83 -0.88 -6.25 -0.66
N LYS A 84 -0.67 -7.22 -1.54
CA LYS A 84 -0.96 -7.06 -2.96
C LYS A 84 -2.42 -6.69 -3.21
N ASN A 85 -3.33 -7.42 -2.61
CA ASN A 85 -4.76 -7.18 -2.77
C ASN A 85 -5.17 -5.82 -2.23
N HIS A 86 -4.56 -5.37 -1.13
CA HIS A 86 -4.84 -4.05 -0.56
C HIS A 86 -4.49 -2.92 -1.51
N VAL A 87 -3.40 -3.05 -2.27
CA VAL A 87 -3.03 -2.03 -3.25
C VAL A 87 -4.15 -1.82 -4.25
N PHE A 88 -4.67 -2.90 -4.84
CA PHE A 88 -5.73 -2.80 -5.83
C PHE A 88 -7.05 -2.33 -5.23
N ARG A 89 -7.36 -2.77 -4.01
CA ARG A 89 -8.56 -2.32 -3.32
C ARG A 89 -8.51 -0.82 -3.00
N LEU A 90 -7.37 -0.32 -2.54
CA LEU A 90 -7.19 1.10 -2.23
C LEU A 90 -7.21 1.96 -3.50
N ALA A 91 -6.72 1.41 -4.62
CA ALA A 91 -6.69 2.15 -5.88
C ALA A 91 -8.07 2.61 -6.33
N GLN A 92 -9.12 1.85 -6.06
CA GLN A 92 -10.48 2.25 -6.43
C GLN A 92 -11.00 3.44 -5.64
N LEU A 93 -10.35 3.78 -4.51
CA LEU A 93 -10.74 4.91 -3.67
C LEU A 93 -10.09 6.22 -4.12
N VAL A 94 -9.15 6.16 -5.04
CA VAL A 94 -8.38 7.33 -5.47
C VAL A 94 -9.12 8.04 -6.60
N SER A 95 -9.25 9.37 -6.46
CA SER A 95 -9.82 10.19 -7.52
C SER A 95 -8.92 10.18 -8.77
N PRO A 96 -9.50 10.05 -9.99
CA PRO A 96 -8.69 9.97 -11.21
C PRO A 96 -7.74 11.14 -11.45
N ASN A 97 -8.06 12.31 -10.89
CA ASN A 97 -7.26 13.52 -11.09
C ASN A 97 -6.20 13.73 -10.01
N THR A 98 -6.05 12.78 -9.10
CA THR A 98 -5.08 12.88 -8.01
C THR A 98 -3.66 12.68 -8.54
N ARG A 99 -2.70 13.35 -7.92
CA ARG A 99 -1.27 13.20 -8.23
C ARG A 99 -0.49 13.20 -6.91
N MET A 100 0.55 12.41 -6.84
CA MET A 100 1.44 12.39 -5.69
C MET A 100 2.89 12.36 -6.20
N ILE A 101 3.72 13.20 -5.61
CA ILE A 101 5.14 13.24 -5.93
C ILE A 101 5.86 12.32 -4.95
N LEU A 102 6.61 11.37 -5.48
CA LEU A 102 7.42 10.44 -4.70
C LEU A 102 8.90 10.77 -4.85
N SER A 103 9.70 10.44 -3.83
CA SER A 103 11.15 10.48 -3.96
C SER A 103 11.61 9.45 -5.00
N ASP A 104 12.81 9.62 -5.52
CA ASP A 104 13.35 8.72 -6.54
C ASP A 104 13.40 7.27 -6.05
N GLU A 105 13.75 7.05 -4.79
CA GLU A 105 13.80 5.72 -4.21
C GLU A 105 12.42 5.06 -4.17
N ILE A 106 11.43 5.79 -3.70
CA ILE A 106 10.05 5.26 -3.64
C ILE A 106 9.47 5.06 -5.03
N LYS A 107 9.77 5.95 -5.97
CA LYS A 107 9.39 5.76 -7.38
C LYS A 107 9.93 4.46 -7.93
N LYS A 108 11.21 4.19 -7.68
CA LYS A 108 11.86 2.97 -8.14
C LYS A 108 11.19 1.73 -7.56
N ASP A 109 10.89 1.75 -6.26
CA ASP A 109 10.20 0.65 -5.62
C ASP A 109 8.81 0.44 -6.23
N MET A 110 8.07 1.51 -6.46
CA MET A 110 6.74 1.43 -7.04
C MET A 110 6.79 0.92 -8.49
N GLU A 111 7.76 1.39 -9.28
CA GLU A 111 7.95 0.91 -10.65
C GLU A 111 8.26 -0.59 -10.66
N THR A 112 9.10 -1.05 -9.74
CA THR A 112 9.41 -2.47 -9.59
C THR A 112 8.15 -3.26 -9.23
N PHE A 113 7.40 -2.78 -8.25
CA PHE A 113 6.15 -3.43 -7.84
C PHE A 113 5.18 -3.56 -9.02
N LEU A 114 4.94 -2.46 -9.72
CA LEU A 114 3.97 -2.46 -10.82
C LEU A 114 4.42 -3.33 -12.00
N SER A 115 5.72 -3.38 -12.27
CA SER A 115 6.24 -4.24 -13.33
C SER A 115 5.98 -5.71 -13.04
N VAL A 116 6.08 -6.11 -11.79
CA VAL A 116 5.76 -7.48 -11.37
C VAL A 116 4.26 -7.73 -11.41
N MET A 117 3.45 -6.72 -11.05
CA MET A 117 1.99 -6.87 -11.04
C MET A 117 1.39 -7.13 -12.43
N VAL A 118 2.07 -6.73 -13.50
CA VAL A 118 1.62 -7.04 -14.86
C VAL A 118 1.45 -8.55 -15.05
N ASP A 119 2.36 -9.33 -14.47
CA ASP A 119 2.35 -10.79 -14.61
C ASP A 119 1.71 -11.51 -13.42
N GLU A 120 1.40 -10.78 -12.34
CA GLU A 120 0.78 -11.38 -11.15
C GLU A 120 -0.70 -11.63 -11.35
N ASN A 121 -1.16 -12.74 -10.80
CA ASN A 121 -2.58 -13.07 -10.84
C ASN A 121 -3.30 -12.36 -9.69
N VAL A 122 -4.26 -11.50 -10.04
CA VAL A 122 -5.07 -10.77 -9.07
C VAL A 122 -6.54 -10.96 -9.44
N ASP A 123 -7.31 -11.56 -8.55
CA ASP A 123 -8.74 -11.72 -8.74
C ASP A 123 -9.46 -10.50 -8.17
N LEU A 124 -9.72 -9.51 -9.02
CA LEU A 124 -10.33 -8.26 -8.61
C LEU A 124 -11.75 -8.45 -8.07
N LYS A 125 -12.50 -9.40 -8.63
CA LYS A 125 -13.86 -9.66 -8.14
C LYS A 125 -13.84 -10.19 -6.71
N ALA A 126 -12.89 -11.06 -6.39
CA ALA A 126 -12.78 -11.64 -5.05
C ALA A 126 -12.45 -10.58 -3.99
N ILE A 127 -11.78 -9.50 -4.38
CA ILE A 127 -11.42 -8.42 -3.44
C ILE A 127 -12.37 -7.23 -3.51
N GLY A 128 -13.46 -7.36 -4.25
CA GLY A 128 -14.51 -6.33 -4.29
C GLY A 128 -14.29 -5.21 -5.29
N VAL A 129 -13.42 -5.39 -6.27
CA VAL A 129 -13.20 -4.40 -7.33
C VAL A 129 -13.94 -4.85 -8.57
N GLN A 130 -15.00 -4.13 -8.94
CA GLN A 130 -15.91 -4.57 -10.00
C GLN A 130 -15.91 -3.68 -11.25
N ALA A 131 -15.52 -2.42 -11.12
CA ALA A 131 -15.72 -1.44 -12.18
C ALA A 131 -14.56 -1.32 -13.16
N THR A 132 -13.51 -2.12 -12.99
CA THR A 132 -12.28 -1.94 -13.76
C THR A 132 -11.51 -3.26 -13.86
N ASN A 133 -10.40 -3.25 -14.59
CA ASN A 133 -9.51 -4.40 -14.69
C ASN A 133 -8.12 -4.06 -14.16
N LYS A 134 -7.27 -5.06 -14.03
CA LYS A 134 -5.92 -4.92 -13.47
C LYS A 134 -5.07 -3.96 -14.31
N ASP A 135 -5.09 -4.10 -15.61
CA ASP A 135 -4.25 -3.28 -16.50
C ASP A 135 -4.63 -1.81 -16.40
N GLU A 136 -5.91 -1.51 -16.30
CA GLU A 136 -6.39 -0.14 -16.12
C GLU A 136 -5.93 0.44 -14.80
N LEU A 137 -6.03 -0.32 -13.70
CA LEU A 137 -5.55 0.13 -12.39
C LEU A 137 -4.05 0.36 -12.39
N ILE A 138 -3.27 -0.51 -13.03
CA ILE A 138 -1.83 -0.34 -13.15
C ILE A 138 -1.50 0.95 -13.90
N SER A 139 -2.21 1.23 -14.99
CA SER A 139 -2.03 2.48 -15.75
C SER A 139 -2.34 3.70 -14.90
N LEU A 140 -3.41 3.66 -14.12
CA LEU A 140 -3.77 4.75 -13.23
C LEU A 140 -2.71 4.96 -12.15
N LEU A 141 -2.17 3.88 -11.59
CA LEU A 141 -1.11 3.99 -10.59
C LEU A 141 0.14 4.63 -11.17
N HIS A 142 0.52 4.28 -12.39
CA HIS A 142 1.61 4.97 -13.08
C HIS A 142 1.35 6.46 -13.23
N GLN A 143 0.13 6.80 -13.60
CA GLN A 143 -0.27 8.19 -13.78
C GLN A 143 -0.28 8.98 -12.47
N TRP A 144 -0.86 8.42 -11.42
CA TRP A 144 -0.97 9.09 -10.12
C TRP A 144 0.39 9.41 -9.51
N TYR A 145 1.36 8.53 -9.66
CA TYR A 145 2.70 8.71 -9.10
C TYR A 145 3.70 9.31 -10.09
N GLY A 146 3.27 9.56 -11.33
CA GLY A 146 4.17 10.10 -12.35
C GLY A 146 5.30 9.14 -12.73
N LEU A 147 5.00 7.84 -12.77
CA LEU A 147 5.99 6.82 -13.07
C LEU A 147 6.16 6.60 -14.57
N ARG A 148 7.30 6.07 -14.96
CA ARG A 148 7.54 5.63 -16.34
C ARG A 148 6.93 4.24 -16.54
N LYS A 149 6.30 4.08 -17.68
CA LYS A 149 5.79 2.76 -18.06
C LYS A 149 6.91 1.87 -18.56
#